data_77b6f3d5b3a2636422da64efaca105d9
#
_entry.id   77b6f3d5b3a2636422da64efaca105d9
#
_cell.length_a   1.000
_cell.length_b   1.000
_cell.length_c   1.000
_cell.angle_alpha   90.00
_cell.angle_beta   90.00
_cell.angle_gamma   90.00
#
_symmetry.space_group_name_H-M   'P 1'
#
loop_
_entity.id
_entity.type
_entity.pdbx_description
1 polymer ?
#
loop_
_entity_poly.entity_id
_entity_poly.type
_entity_poly.pdbx_seq_one_letter_code
_entity_poly.pdbx_strand_id
1 'polypeptide(L)'
;MLACHRNIELNPVRAQMVADPAQYRWSSYRTNGLGQPDARLTPHPLYLAQGQGVDERTQAYRALFRPHLDAEAAVDIRQALRLGMPVGQDRFAERVCAKAGVRFNSGKRGRPESAPQNEVTAIAGHADFGF
;
A
#
# COMPACT_ATOMS: atom_id res chain seq x y z
N MET A 1 0.43 -6.57 8.28
CA MET A 1 -0.86 -6.09 8.86
C MET A 1 -0.64 -5.01 9.91
N LEU A 2 0.09 -5.25 11.02
CA LEU A 2 0.33 -4.22 12.06
C LEU A 2 1.02 -2.95 11.53
N ALA A 3 1.94 -3.08 10.58
CA ALA A 3 2.53 -1.92 9.89
C ALA A 3 1.49 -1.08 9.14
N CYS A 4 0.45 -1.70 8.57
CA CYS A 4 -0.64 -0.97 7.93
C CYS A 4 -1.50 -0.23 8.96
N HIS A 5 -1.85 -0.87 10.09
CA HIS A 5 -2.55 -0.21 11.19
C HIS A 5 -1.79 1.03 11.64
N ARG A 6 -0.50 0.87 11.94
CA ARG A 6 0.37 1.99 12.33
C ARG A 6 0.41 3.09 11.27
N ASN A 7 0.52 2.74 9.99
CA ASN A 7 0.52 3.73 8.92
C ASN A 7 -0.78 4.55 8.88
N ILE A 8 -1.93 3.89 9.07
CA ILE A 8 -3.24 4.54 9.11
C ILE A 8 -3.35 5.44 10.36
N GLU A 9 -2.97 4.93 11.51
CA GLU A 9 -3.09 5.63 12.80
C GLU A 9 -2.14 6.84 12.91
N LEU A 10 -1.03 6.85 12.16
CA LEU A 10 -0.10 7.98 12.06
C LEU A 10 -0.50 9.01 11.00
N ASN A 11 -1.48 8.73 10.13
CA ASN A 11 -1.89 9.68 9.09
C ASN A 11 -2.33 11.04 9.66
N PRO A 12 -3.12 11.13 10.75
CA PRO A 12 -3.51 12.42 11.32
C PRO A 12 -2.31 13.21 11.86
N VAL A 13 -1.29 12.53 12.40
CA VAL A 13 -0.05 13.18 12.86
C VAL A 13 0.75 13.70 11.66
N ARG A 14 0.91 12.89 10.61
CA ARG A 14 1.60 13.31 9.38
C ARG A 14 0.87 14.45 8.65
N ALA A 15 -0.45 14.49 8.76
CA ALA A 15 -1.27 15.58 8.23
C ALA A 15 -1.31 16.82 9.14
N GLN A 16 -0.56 16.81 10.25
CA GLN A 16 -0.49 17.89 11.23
C GLN A 16 -1.85 18.26 11.86
N MET A 17 -2.80 17.31 11.86
CA MET A 17 -4.11 17.49 12.51
C MET A 17 -4.01 17.35 14.03
N VAL A 18 -3.09 16.52 14.51
CA VAL A 18 -2.81 16.25 15.93
C VAL A 18 -1.32 16.02 16.11
N ALA A 19 -0.81 16.22 17.33
CA ALA A 19 0.59 15.98 17.66
C ALA A 19 0.87 14.52 18.01
N ASP A 20 -0.13 13.80 18.51
CA ASP A 20 -0.01 12.40 18.95
C ASP A 20 -1.22 11.61 18.44
N PRO A 21 -1.05 10.35 17.96
CA PRO A 21 -2.13 9.53 17.47
C PRO A 21 -3.25 9.29 18.52
N ALA A 22 -2.92 9.34 19.82
CA ALA A 22 -3.89 9.25 20.89
C ALA A 22 -4.93 10.38 20.91
N GLN A 23 -4.58 11.54 20.36
CA GLN A 23 -5.46 12.70 20.29
C GLN A 23 -6.52 12.56 19.20
N TYR A 24 -6.28 11.71 18.20
CA TYR A 24 -7.22 11.50 17.11
C TYR A 24 -8.24 10.40 17.45
N ARG A 25 -9.45 10.81 17.81
CA ARG A 25 -10.52 9.92 18.30
C ARG A 25 -11.08 8.94 17.25
N TRP A 26 -10.82 9.17 15.97
CA TRP A 26 -11.41 8.41 14.86
C TRP A 26 -10.48 7.32 14.32
N SER A 27 -9.52 6.87 15.12
CA SER A 27 -8.64 5.76 14.80
C SER A 27 -8.70 4.66 15.88
N SER A 28 -8.19 3.48 15.54
CA SER A 28 -8.09 2.35 16.46
C SER A 28 -6.98 2.49 17.51
N TYR A 29 -6.13 3.54 17.44
CA TYR A 29 -4.99 3.70 18.33
C TYR A 29 -5.36 3.73 19.81
N ARG A 30 -6.47 4.39 20.16
CA ARG A 30 -6.91 4.47 21.57
C ARG A 30 -7.25 3.10 22.15
N THR A 31 -7.78 2.20 21.34
CA THR A 31 -8.04 0.82 21.74
C THR A 31 -6.76 -0.01 21.75
N ASN A 32 -6.01 -0.01 20.65
CA ASN A 32 -4.84 -0.86 20.50
C ASN A 32 -3.64 -0.38 21.32
N GLY A 33 -3.41 0.92 21.40
CA GLY A 33 -2.27 1.50 22.10
C GLY A 33 -2.54 1.89 23.55
N LEU A 34 -3.79 2.25 23.90
CA LEU A 34 -4.15 2.70 25.25
C LEU A 34 -5.10 1.76 26.00
N GLY A 35 -5.56 0.68 25.36
CA GLY A 35 -6.46 -0.29 25.98
C GLY A 35 -7.88 0.23 26.24
N GLN A 36 -8.28 1.34 25.62
CA GLN A 36 -9.63 1.87 25.76
C GLN A 36 -10.61 0.99 24.97
N PRO A 37 -11.65 0.43 25.60
CA PRO A 37 -12.58 -0.43 24.90
C PRO A 37 -13.42 0.35 23.87
N ASP A 38 -13.58 -0.22 22.66
CA ASP A 38 -14.48 0.26 21.65
C ASP A 38 -15.23 -0.92 21.03
N ALA A 39 -16.54 -0.98 21.24
CA ALA A 39 -17.39 -2.08 20.78
C ALA A 39 -17.45 -2.20 19.22
N ARG A 40 -17.03 -1.18 18.50
CA ARG A 40 -17.00 -1.16 17.03
C ARG A 40 -15.77 -1.85 16.46
N LEU A 41 -14.75 -2.11 17.29
CA LEU A 41 -13.48 -2.68 16.86
C LEU A 41 -13.39 -4.14 17.22
N THR A 42 -13.08 -4.97 16.23
CA THR A 42 -12.74 -6.38 16.43
C THR A 42 -11.21 -6.51 16.44
N PRO A 43 -10.61 -6.98 17.54
CA PRO A 43 -9.17 -7.14 17.64
C PRO A 43 -8.64 -8.12 16.59
N HIS A 44 -7.60 -7.74 15.87
CA HIS A 44 -6.97 -8.61 14.90
C HIS A 44 -6.13 -9.71 15.60
N PRO A 45 -6.10 -10.96 15.12
CA PRO A 45 -5.32 -12.05 15.73
C PRO A 45 -3.84 -11.70 15.97
N LEU A 46 -3.19 -10.98 15.06
CA LEU A 46 -1.80 -10.53 15.24
C LEU A 46 -1.64 -9.49 16.36
N TYR A 47 -2.66 -8.71 16.70
CA TYR A 47 -2.67 -7.84 17.86
C TYR A 47 -2.82 -8.68 19.15
N LEU A 48 -3.72 -9.64 19.14
CA LEU A 48 -3.93 -10.54 20.28
C LEU A 48 -2.69 -11.38 20.59
N ALA A 49 -1.93 -11.76 19.57
CA ALA A 49 -0.68 -12.51 19.72
C ALA A 49 0.48 -11.71 20.33
N GLN A 50 0.35 -10.40 20.54
CA GLN A 50 1.41 -9.56 21.10
C GLN A 50 1.55 -9.68 22.62
N GLY A 51 0.59 -10.27 23.30
CA GLY A 51 0.65 -10.44 24.76
C GLY A 51 -0.57 -11.14 25.32
N GLN A 52 -0.44 -11.73 26.51
CA GLN A 52 -1.50 -12.46 27.19
C GLN A 52 -2.57 -11.51 27.75
N GLY A 53 -2.15 -10.33 28.24
CA GLY A 53 -3.02 -9.33 28.85
C GLY A 53 -3.17 -8.07 27.98
N VAL A 54 -4.10 -7.20 28.36
CA VAL A 54 -4.31 -5.91 27.69
C VAL A 54 -3.06 -5.03 27.81
N ASP A 55 -2.44 -4.99 28.99
CA ASP A 55 -1.28 -4.15 29.25
C ASP A 55 -0.07 -4.56 28.41
N GLU A 56 0.21 -5.86 28.32
CA GLU A 56 1.28 -6.37 27.48
C GLU A 56 1.05 -6.04 26.01
N ARG A 57 -0.17 -6.25 25.51
CA ARG A 57 -0.53 -5.95 24.12
C ARG A 57 -0.41 -4.47 23.80
N THR A 58 -0.92 -3.61 24.67
CA THR A 58 -0.84 -2.14 24.46
C THR A 58 0.59 -1.64 24.53
N GLN A 59 1.42 -2.19 25.43
CA GLN A 59 2.84 -1.85 25.50
C GLN A 59 3.59 -2.29 24.25
N ALA A 60 3.40 -3.52 23.80
CA ALA A 60 3.99 -4.03 22.57
C ALA A 60 3.52 -3.23 21.35
N TYR A 61 2.23 -2.89 21.30
CA TYR A 61 1.68 -2.09 20.22
C TYR A 61 2.28 -0.69 20.16
N ARG A 62 2.38 0.03 21.29
CA ARG A 62 3.05 1.34 21.35
C ARG A 62 4.52 1.27 20.92
N ALA A 63 5.20 0.17 21.19
CA ALA A 63 6.58 0.00 20.75
C ALA A 63 6.75 0.03 19.23
N LEU A 64 5.69 -0.31 18.46
CA LEU A 64 5.68 -0.21 17.01
C LEU A 64 5.75 1.25 16.50
N PHE A 65 5.41 2.23 17.34
CA PHE A 65 5.36 3.65 16.97
C PHE A 65 6.69 4.40 17.23
N ARG A 66 7.75 3.69 17.59
CA ARG A 66 9.07 4.30 17.76
C ARG A 66 9.64 4.78 16.43
N PRO A 67 10.29 5.98 16.38
CA PRO A 67 10.57 6.70 15.13
C PRO A 67 11.43 5.99 14.08
N HIS A 68 12.29 5.05 14.50
CA HIS A 68 13.32 4.49 13.63
C HIS A 68 12.84 3.45 12.58
N LEU A 69 11.61 2.96 12.69
CA LEU A 69 11.08 1.94 11.76
C LEU A 69 10.11 2.52 10.71
N ASP A 70 9.91 3.84 10.70
CA ASP A 70 8.73 4.42 10.04
C ASP A 70 8.91 4.87 8.60
N ALA A 71 10.09 5.34 8.21
CA ALA A 71 10.26 6.00 6.91
C ALA A 71 10.20 4.99 5.75
N GLU A 72 10.94 3.90 5.82
CA GLU A 72 11.00 2.89 4.76
C GLU A 72 9.67 2.16 4.61
N ALA A 73 9.12 1.63 5.72
CA ALA A 73 7.84 0.93 5.70
C ALA A 73 6.68 1.82 5.20
N ALA A 74 6.71 3.12 5.50
CA ALA A 74 5.72 4.06 5.00
C ALA A 74 5.87 4.33 3.50
N VAL A 75 7.10 4.34 2.98
CA VAL A 75 7.37 4.46 1.53
C VAL A 75 6.84 3.23 0.81
N ASP A 76 7.17 2.02 1.29
CA ASP A 76 6.74 0.76 0.70
C ASP A 76 5.21 0.64 0.68
N ILE A 77 4.55 0.99 1.78
CA ILE A 77 3.08 0.98 1.84
C ILE A 77 2.48 1.96 0.84
N ARG A 78 3.00 3.19 0.75
CA ARG A 78 2.48 4.19 -0.21
C ARG A 78 2.70 3.75 -1.65
N GLN A 79 3.86 3.18 -1.96
CA GLN A 79 4.16 2.66 -3.28
C GLN A 79 3.23 1.52 -3.65
N ALA A 80 3.04 0.55 -2.75
CA ALA A 80 2.13 -0.55 -2.96
C ALA A 80 0.69 -0.07 -3.18
N LEU A 81 0.21 0.89 -2.38
CA LEU A 81 -1.12 1.50 -2.56
C LEU A 81 -1.26 2.21 -3.91
N ARG A 82 -0.25 2.95 -4.36
CA ARG A 82 -0.27 3.62 -5.67
C ARG A 82 -0.36 2.63 -6.83
N LEU A 83 0.23 1.46 -6.66
CA LEU A 83 0.30 0.43 -7.69
C LEU A 83 -0.85 -0.58 -7.57
N GLY A 84 -1.66 -0.52 -6.51
CA GLY A 84 -2.67 -1.53 -6.19
C GLY A 84 -2.06 -2.89 -5.86
N MET A 85 -0.84 -2.91 -5.29
CA MET A 85 -0.08 -4.13 -5.03
C MET A 85 -0.17 -4.52 -3.55
N PRO A 86 -0.08 -5.82 -3.23
CA PRO A 86 0.00 -6.29 -1.85
C PRO A 86 1.29 -5.81 -1.17
N VAL A 87 1.17 -5.41 0.10
CA VAL A 87 2.32 -5.06 0.95
C VAL A 87 2.86 -6.31 1.62
N GLY A 88 4.15 -6.59 1.49
CA GLY A 88 4.81 -7.74 2.13
C GLY A 88 6.00 -8.24 1.33
N GLN A 89 6.53 -9.40 1.74
CA GLN A 89 7.61 -10.04 1.01
C GLN A 89 7.14 -10.47 -0.39
N ASP A 90 8.06 -10.47 -1.37
CA ASP A 90 7.76 -10.80 -2.78
C ASP A 90 6.98 -12.09 -2.94
N ARG A 91 7.39 -13.17 -2.25
CA ARG A 91 6.67 -14.46 -2.27
C ARG A 91 5.22 -14.37 -1.80
N PHE A 92 4.93 -13.48 -0.83
CA PHE A 92 3.56 -13.24 -0.38
C PHE A 92 2.77 -12.46 -1.42
N ALA A 93 3.37 -11.41 -1.96
CA ALA A 93 2.75 -10.56 -2.96
C ALA A 93 2.44 -11.35 -4.25
N GLU A 94 3.38 -12.18 -4.72
CA GLU A 94 3.18 -13.09 -5.86
C GLU A 94 2.01 -14.04 -5.65
N ARG A 95 1.93 -14.68 -4.48
CA ARG A 95 0.81 -15.60 -4.17
C ARG A 95 -0.54 -14.91 -4.13
N VAL A 96 -0.60 -13.69 -3.58
CA VAL A 96 -1.83 -12.90 -3.53
C VAL A 96 -2.24 -12.48 -4.95
N CYS A 97 -1.30 -11.98 -5.75
CA CYS A 97 -1.53 -11.59 -7.12
C CYS A 97 -1.99 -12.79 -7.99
N ALA A 98 -1.35 -13.94 -7.83
CA ALA A 98 -1.74 -15.16 -8.53
C ALA A 98 -3.18 -15.59 -8.19
N LYS A 99 -3.56 -15.54 -6.90
CA LYS A 99 -4.93 -15.83 -6.48
C LYS A 99 -5.96 -14.83 -7.00
N ALA A 100 -5.57 -13.57 -7.12
CA ALA A 100 -6.43 -12.49 -7.62
C ALA A 100 -6.46 -12.39 -9.14
N GLY A 101 -5.67 -13.19 -9.87
CA GLY A 101 -5.55 -13.10 -11.33
C GLY A 101 -4.90 -11.80 -11.81
N VAL A 102 -4.12 -11.14 -10.96
CA VAL A 102 -3.44 -9.86 -11.24
C VAL A 102 -1.95 -10.09 -11.44
N ARG A 103 -1.34 -9.38 -12.40
CA ARG A 103 0.11 -9.47 -12.60
C ARG A 103 0.86 -8.84 -11.43
N PHE A 104 1.87 -9.53 -10.91
CA PHE A 104 2.73 -9.04 -9.81
C PHE A 104 3.59 -7.83 -10.20
N ASN A 105 3.79 -7.59 -11.48
CA ASN A 105 4.64 -6.46 -11.92
C ASN A 105 3.76 -5.35 -12.52
N SER A 106 3.86 -4.13 -11.95
CA SER A 106 3.20 -2.97 -12.51
C SER A 106 3.91 -2.55 -13.79
N GLY A 107 3.31 -2.84 -14.93
CA GLY A 107 3.72 -2.22 -16.18
C GLY A 107 3.73 -0.70 -16.06
N LYS A 108 4.62 -0.03 -16.80
CA LYS A 108 4.65 1.44 -16.92
C LYS A 108 3.23 1.96 -17.18
N ARG A 109 2.72 2.82 -16.30
CA ARG A 109 1.48 3.56 -16.59
C ARG A 109 1.75 4.52 -17.73
N GLY A 110 1.03 4.39 -18.79
CA GLY A 110 1.12 5.28 -19.96
C GLY A 110 0.35 4.71 -21.14
N ARG A 111 0.16 5.53 -22.16
CA ARG A 111 -0.34 5.06 -23.44
C ARG A 111 0.66 4.02 -23.98
N PRO A 112 0.21 2.83 -24.47
CA PRO A 112 1.10 1.90 -25.15
C PRO A 112 1.86 2.64 -26.25
N GLU A 113 3.17 2.39 -26.37
CA GLU A 113 3.91 2.90 -27.54
C GLU A 113 3.20 2.39 -28.78
N SER A 114 2.88 3.32 -29.68
CA SER A 114 2.35 2.97 -31.00
C SER A 114 3.39 2.10 -31.69
N ALA A 115 2.96 0.95 -32.21
CA ALA A 115 3.85 0.14 -33.04
C ALA A 115 4.47 0.99 -34.13
N PRO A 116 5.76 0.78 -34.48
CA PRO A 116 6.39 1.53 -35.55
C PRO A 116 5.55 1.34 -36.82
N GLN A 117 5.10 2.45 -37.41
CA GLN A 117 4.45 2.44 -38.70
C GLN A 117 5.53 1.96 -39.69
N ASN A 118 5.39 0.72 -40.17
CA ASN A 118 6.19 0.28 -41.30
C ASN A 118 5.90 1.26 -42.43
N GLU A 119 6.95 1.96 -42.88
CA GLU A 119 6.90 2.76 -44.09
C GLU A 119 6.36 1.89 -45.25
N VAL A 120 5.15 2.20 -45.66
CA VAL A 120 4.62 1.66 -46.90
C VAL A 120 5.44 2.27 -48.02
N THR A 121 6.38 1.51 -48.51
CA THR A 121 7.15 1.88 -49.71
C THR A 121 6.16 2.13 -50.85
N ALA A 122 5.94 3.41 -51.15
CA ALA A 122 5.14 3.80 -52.28
C ALA A 122 5.86 3.34 -53.56
N ILE A 123 5.38 2.28 -54.18
CA ILE A 123 5.78 1.91 -55.53
C ILE A 123 5.13 2.97 -56.45
N ALA A 124 5.92 3.98 -56.85
CA ALA A 124 5.55 4.90 -57.88
C ALA A 124 5.50 4.14 -59.24
N GLY A 125 4.33 3.64 -59.58
CA GLY A 125 4.04 3.19 -60.94
C GLY A 125 3.78 4.43 -61.80
N HIS A 126 4.75 4.83 -62.60
CA HIS A 126 4.59 5.81 -63.67
C HIS A 126 3.81 5.11 -64.79
N ALA A 127 2.52 5.40 -64.91
CA ALA A 127 1.76 5.08 -66.11
C ALA A 127 1.89 6.26 -67.08
N ASP A 128 2.68 6.01 -68.07
CA ASP A 128 2.80 6.88 -69.24
C ASP A 128 1.55 6.73 -70.12
N PHE A 129 0.71 7.75 -70.19
CA PHE A 129 -0.38 7.82 -71.17
C PHE A 129 0.05 8.81 -72.27
N GLY A 130 0.61 8.22 -73.34
CA GLY A 130 0.77 8.94 -74.56
C GLY A 130 -0.59 9.19 -75.25
N PHE A 131 -0.79 10.46 -75.61
CA PHE A 131 -1.51 10.94 -76.80
C PHE A 131 -0.87 12.25 -77.24
#